data_7fb2c6b840c00c6145097798983ff3e1
#
_entry.id   7fb2c6b840c00c6145097798983ff3e1
#
_cell.length_a   1.000
_cell.length_b   1.000
_cell.length_c   1.000
_cell.angle_alpha   90.00
_cell.angle_beta   90.00
_cell.angle_gamma   90.00
#
_symmetry.space_group_name_H-M   'P 1'
#
loop_
_entity.id
_entity.type
_entity.pdbx_description
1 polymer ?
#
loop_
_entity_poly.entity_id
_entity_poly.type
_entity_poly.pdbx_seq_one_letter_code
_entity_poly.pdbx_strand_id
1 'polypeptide(L)'
;PDSNVHWKVKPQAETDTDSLQLFRSDYPLKDWVDAIVPGTVFSSYVAAGLEKDPNFGDNIYQVDKTKYDRSYWYRTEFSVPASFTQEKIWLHFQGINRRGEVFLNGHRLGLLDGFMHRGKFDITALINPAGRNVLAVLVQTPQHPMANFASPTYICSGGWDWIPYVPGLNSGITDKVFLSNSGPVTLEDPWIR
;
A
#
# COMPACT_ATOMS: atom_id res chain seq x y z
N PRO A 1 -5.86 9.17 13.98
CA PRO A 1 -4.79 8.37 13.42
C PRO A 1 -3.97 7.82 14.57
N ASP A 2 -4.03 6.50 14.79
CA ASP A 2 -3.16 5.87 15.79
C ASP A 2 -1.72 6.06 15.31
N SER A 3 -0.95 6.83 16.06
CA SER A 3 0.47 7.11 15.83
C SER A 3 1.38 5.87 15.96
N ASN A 4 0.79 4.69 16.11
CA ASN A 4 1.50 3.43 16.40
C ASN A 4 1.44 2.41 15.25
N VAL A 5 0.89 2.75 14.10
CA VAL A 5 0.88 1.83 12.94
C VAL A 5 2.11 2.09 12.09
N HIS A 6 3.07 1.17 12.16
CA HIS A 6 4.30 1.23 11.36
C HIS A 6 4.19 0.30 10.16
N TRP A 7 4.36 0.86 8.98
CA TRP A 7 4.42 0.09 7.76
C TRP A 7 5.86 -0.28 7.43
N LYS A 8 6.02 -1.46 6.87
CA LYS A 8 7.28 -1.96 6.32
C LYS A 8 7.10 -2.30 4.85
N VAL A 9 8.15 -2.16 4.06
CA VAL A 9 8.16 -2.46 2.64
C VAL A 9 9.39 -3.27 2.25
N LYS A 10 9.20 -4.28 1.38
CA LYS A 10 10.27 -5.13 0.85
C LYS A 10 9.93 -5.60 -0.57
N PRO A 11 10.92 -5.76 -1.47
CA PRO A 11 10.68 -6.36 -2.77
C PRO A 11 10.08 -7.76 -2.65
N GLN A 12 9.09 -8.08 -3.47
CA GLN A 12 8.46 -9.40 -3.49
C GLN A 12 9.48 -10.51 -3.75
N ALA A 13 10.40 -10.30 -4.68
CA ALA A 13 11.41 -11.29 -5.06
C ALA A 13 12.44 -11.59 -3.95
N GLU A 14 12.53 -10.73 -2.94
CA GLU A 14 13.43 -10.85 -1.79
C GLU A 14 12.70 -11.33 -0.53
N THR A 15 11.41 -11.61 -0.65
CA THR A 15 10.58 -12.13 0.44
C THR A 15 10.52 -13.65 0.31
N ASP A 16 10.63 -14.36 1.43
CA ASP A 16 10.61 -15.84 1.45
C ASP A 16 9.41 -16.39 0.67
N THR A 17 9.67 -17.44 -0.10
CA THR A 17 8.69 -18.09 -0.99
C THR A 17 7.52 -18.73 -0.25
N ASP A 18 7.65 -18.96 1.06
CA ASP A 18 6.52 -19.40 1.89
C ASP A 18 5.64 -18.18 2.25
N SER A 19 4.75 -17.87 1.33
CA SER A 19 3.83 -16.73 1.47
C SER A 19 2.98 -16.75 2.73
N LEU A 20 2.78 -17.93 3.34
CA LEU A 20 2.00 -18.06 4.58
C LEU A 20 2.72 -17.48 5.79
N GLN A 21 4.06 -17.51 5.81
CA GLN A 21 4.86 -16.96 6.90
C GLN A 21 4.70 -15.41 7.00
N LEU A 22 4.57 -14.75 5.86
CA LEU A 22 4.42 -13.29 5.79
C LEU A 22 3.24 -12.76 6.62
N PHE A 23 2.21 -13.57 6.79
CA PHE A 23 0.97 -13.20 7.47
C PHE A 23 0.97 -13.50 8.97
N ARG A 24 2.07 -14.02 9.51
CA ARG A 24 2.21 -14.30 10.94
C ARG A 24 2.73 -13.09 11.68
N SER A 25 2.26 -12.87 12.89
CA SER A 25 2.71 -11.76 13.75
C SER A 25 4.15 -11.91 14.24
N ASP A 26 4.73 -13.10 14.18
CA ASP A 26 6.12 -13.40 14.53
C ASP A 26 7.08 -13.41 13.33
N TYR A 27 6.61 -12.99 12.15
CA TYR A 27 7.44 -12.93 10.94
C TYR A 27 8.60 -11.93 11.09
N PRO A 28 9.84 -12.33 10.80
CA PRO A 28 11.00 -11.45 10.98
C PRO A 28 11.02 -10.32 9.93
N LEU A 29 11.11 -9.07 10.42
CA LEU A 29 11.13 -7.87 9.56
C LEU A 29 12.52 -7.23 9.50
N LYS A 30 13.58 -7.99 9.80
CA LYS A 30 14.94 -7.45 9.94
C LYS A 30 15.42 -6.65 8.73
N ASP A 31 15.13 -7.13 7.53
CA ASP A 31 15.61 -6.52 6.27
C ASP A 31 14.52 -5.76 5.53
N TRP A 32 13.49 -5.34 6.24
CA TRP A 32 12.41 -4.53 5.69
C TRP A 32 12.67 -3.05 5.93
N VAL A 33 12.41 -2.24 4.92
CA VAL A 33 12.50 -0.78 4.99
C VAL A 33 11.25 -0.22 5.68
N ASP A 34 11.40 0.82 6.49
CA ASP A 34 10.27 1.57 7.02
C ASP A 34 9.54 2.27 5.88
N ALA A 35 8.26 1.98 5.73
CA ALA A 35 7.47 2.53 4.64
C ALA A 35 6.70 3.77 5.08
N ILE A 36 6.71 4.78 4.22
CA ILE A 36 5.85 5.95 4.34
C ILE A 36 4.50 5.60 3.74
N VAL A 37 3.44 5.71 4.53
CA VAL A 37 2.04 5.53 4.08
C VAL A 37 1.21 6.67 4.69
N PRO A 38 0.60 7.52 3.88
CA PRO A 38 0.61 7.60 2.41
C PRO A 38 1.99 7.92 1.82
N GLY A 39 2.35 7.20 0.75
CA GLY A 39 3.62 7.42 0.07
C GLY A 39 3.92 6.39 -1.01
N THR A 40 5.12 6.48 -1.57
CA THR A 40 5.60 5.56 -2.60
C THR A 40 6.72 4.67 -2.06
N VAL A 41 7.03 3.59 -2.77
CA VAL A 41 8.21 2.78 -2.48
C VAL A 41 9.46 3.66 -2.50
N PHE A 42 9.61 4.47 -3.55
CA PHE A 42 10.78 5.33 -3.72
C PHE A 42 10.92 6.34 -2.57
N SER A 43 9.84 7.01 -2.17
CA SER A 43 9.88 7.96 -1.04
C SER A 43 10.28 7.28 0.28
N SER A 44 9.88 6.02 0.48
CA SER A 44 10.28 5.25 1.65
C SER A 44 11.78 4.95 1.67
N TYR A 45 12.35 4.64 0.51
CA TYR A 45 13.80 4.40 0.38
C TYR A 45 14.63 5.68 0.55
N VAL A 46 14.13 6.82 0.06
CA VAL A 46 14.76 8.13 0.30
C VAL A 46 14.75 8.45 1.80
N ALA A 47 13.62 8.29 2.46
CA ALA A 47 13.49 8.55 3.90
C ALA A 47 14.36 7.61 4.76
N ALA A 48 14.58 6.38 4.32
CA ALA A 48 15.48 5.44 4.96
C ALA A 48 16.97 5.73 4.69
N GLY A 49 17.30 6.73 3.86
CA GLY A 49 18.68 7.07 3.49
C GLY A 49 19.32 6.07 2.52
N LEU A 50 18.52 5.21 1.90
CA LEU A 50 18.97 4.22 0.90
C LEU A 50 19.06 4.81 -0.51
N GLU A 51 18.41 5.94 -0.72
CA GLU A 51 18.48 6.75 -1.94
C GLU A 51 18.72 8.22 -1.56
N LYS A 52 19.36 8.95 -2.47
CA LYS A 52 19.60 10.38 -2.29
C LYS A 52 18.32 11.19 -2.50
N ASP A 53 18.27 12.41 -1.96
CA ASP A 53 17.18 13.33 -2.23
C ASP A 53 17.05 13.60 -3.74
N PRO A 54 15.94 13.19 -4.38
CA PRO A 54 15.77 13.33 -5.83
C PRO A 54 15.63 14.79 -6.28
N ASN A 55 15.33 15.70 -5.36
CA ASN A 55 15.14 17.12 -5.65
C ASN A 55 16.46 17.92 -5.61
N PHE A 56 17.56 17.28 -5.25
CA PHE A 56 18.86 17.93 -5.19
C PHE A 56 19.75 17.58 -6.37
N GLY A 57 20.14 18.60 -7.14
CA GLY A 57 21.04 18.45 -8.30
C GLY A 57 20.49 17.46 -9.35
N ASP A 58 21.28 16.51 -9.73
CA ASP A 58 20.97 15.49 -10.73
C ASP A 58 20.70 14.09 -10.12
N ASN A 59 20.46 14.02 -8.81
CA ASN A 59 20.30 12.76 -8.09
C ASN A 59 19.22 11.85 -8.69
N ILE A 60 18.11 12.42 -9.17
CA ILE A 60 17.02 11.65 -9.78
C ILE A 60 17.47 10.85 -11.03
N TYR A 61 18.46 11.35 -11.75
CA TYR A 61 19.01 10.69 -12.93
C TYR A 61 20.03 9.60 -12.60
N GLN A 62 20.54 9.59 -11.35
CA GLN A 62 21.49 8.58 -10.87
C GLN A 62 20.80 7.36 -10.24
N VAL A 63 19.47 7.41 -10.04
CA VAL A 63 18.71 6.30 -9.46
C VAL A 63 18.72 5.09 -10.38
N ASP A 64 19.05 3.92 -9.84
CA ASP A 64 18.84 2.65 -10.53
C ASP A 64 17.35 2.31 -10.56
N LYS A 65 16.72 2.62 -11.69
CA LYS A 65 15.28 2.46 -11.90
C LYS A 65 14.83 1.00 -11.81
N THR A 66 15.71 0.04 -12.13
CA THR A 66 15.39 -1.39 -12.11
C THR A 66 15.03 -1.90 -10.72
N LYS A 67 15.54 -1.24 -9.68
CA LYS A 67 15.14 -1.52 -8.31
C LYS A 67 13.66 -1.30 -8.05
N TYR A 68 13.03 -0.38 -8.79
CA TYR A 68 11.66 0.07 -8.55
C TYR A 68 10.64 -0.48 -9.55
N ASP A 69 11.10 -1.05 -10.68
CA ASP A 69 10.25 -1.64 -11.72
C ASP A 69 9.86 -3.08 -11.37
N ARG A 70 9.46 -3.31 -10.12
CA ARG A 70 9.10 -4.62 -9.59
C ARG A 70 8.05 -4.51 -8.48
N SER A 71 7.42 -5.64 -8.13
CA SER A 71 6.41 -5.69 -7.08
C SER A 71 7.02 -5.63 -5.69
N TYR A 72 6.27 -5.01 -4.77
CA TYR A 72 6.67 -4.84 -3.38
C TYR A 72 5.58 -5.29 -2.42
N TRP A 73 5.96 -5.98 -1.37
CA TRP A 73 5.12 -6.21 -0.22
C TRP A 73 5.17 -5.00 0.73
N TYR A 74 4.01 -4.48 1.07
CA TYR A 74 3.79 -3.63 2.23
C TYR A 74 3.19 -4.47 3.33
N ARG A 75 3.66 -4.29 4.56
CA ARG A 75 3.16 -5.02 5.71
C ARG A 75 3.07 -4.12 6.92
N THR A 76 2.00 -4.28 7.70
CA THR A 76 1.85 -3.66 9.00
C THR A 76 1.11 -4.57 9.97
N GLU A 77 1.24 -4.28 11.24
CA GLU A 77 0.46 -4.90 12.30
C GLU A 77 -0.34 -3.84 13.04
N PHE A 78 -1.55 -4.20 13.42
CA PHE A 78 -2.44 -3.30 14.15
C PHE A 78 -3.34 -4.05 15.11
N SER A 79 -3.87 -3.35 16.09
CA SER A 79 -4.96 -3.82 16.97
C SER A 79 -6.23 -3.04 16.69
N VAL A 80 -7.37 -3.67 16.89
CA VAL A 80 -8.65 -3.00 16.76
C VAL A 80 -8.87 -2.11 17.98
N PRO A 81 -9.28 -0.85 17.79
CA PRO A 81 -9.61 0.02 18.93
C PRO A 81 -10.71 -0.57 19.81
N ALA A 82 -10.56 -0.49 21.12
CA ALA A 82 -11.56 -0.98 22.06
C ALA A 82 -12.94 -0.30 21.90
N SER A 83 -12.99 0.87 21.27
CA SER A 83 -14.23 1.58 20.93
C SER A 83 -15.00 0.97 19.76
N PHE A 84 -14.40 0.03 19.03
CA PHE A 84 -15.06 -0.66 17.91
C PHE A 84 -15.95 -1.79 18.43
N THR A 85 -17.10 -1.43 18.96
CA THR A 85 -18.09 -2.36 19.55
C THR A 85 -19.25 -2.66 18.63
N GLN A 86 -19.21 -2.12 17.40
CA GLN A 86 -20.29 -2.28 16.41
C GLN A 86 -20.19 -3.62 15.68
N GLU A 87 -21.24 -3.99 14.99
CA GLU A 87 -21.37 -5.29 14.33
C GLU A 87 -20.46 -5.47 13.11
N LYS A 88 -20.14 -4.37 12.45
CA LYS A 88 -19.32 -4.38 11.21
C LYS A 88 -18.04 -3.60 11.39
N ILE A 89 -16.92 -4.20 10.95
CA ILE A 89 -15.62 -3.54 10.87
C ILE A 89 -15.17 -3.51 9.41
N TRP A 90 -14.83 -2.33 8.97
CA TRP A 90 -14.44 -2.05 7.58
C TRP A 90 -12.99 -1.60 7.50
N LEU A 91 -12.25 -2.16 6.56
CA LEU A 91 -10.92 -1.70 6.16
C LEU A 91 -11.05 -0.87 4.88
N HIS A 92 -10.51 0.34 4.93
CA HIS A 92 -10.56 1.28 3.81
C HIS A 92 -9.17 1.55 3.26
N PHE A 93 -9.08 1.59 1.92
CA PHE A 93 -7.96 2.14 1.16
C PHE A 93 -8.47 3.30 0.32
N GLN A 94 -7.84 4.47 0.44
CA GLN A 94 -8.21 5.62 -0.39
C GLN A 94 -7.44 5.67 -1.71
N GLY A 95 -6.27 5.03 -1.79
CA GLY A 95 -5.50 4.92 -3.02
C GLY A 95 -4.32 3.97 -2.91
N ILE A 96 -4.15 3.16 -3.95
CA ILE A 96 -2.96 2.34 -4.19
C ILE A 96 -2.55 2.55 -5.64
N ASN A 97 -1.30 2.82 -5.88
CA ASN A 97 -0.77 2.93 -7.22
C ASN A 97 0.20 1.77 -7.53
N ARG A 98 -0.02 1.03 -8.54
CA ARG A 98 -1.20 0.99 -9.40
C ARG A 98 -2.17 -0.12 -8.99
N ARG A 99 -1.64 -1.30 -8.66
CA ARG A 99 -2.41 -2.52 -8.40
C ARG A 99 -2.01 -3.09 -7.06
N GLY A 100 -2.97 -3.23 -6.16
CA GLY A 100 -2.75 -3.73 -4.81
C GLY A 100 -3.59 -4.95 -4.53
N GLU A 101 -2.95 -6.07 -4.25
CA GLU A 101 -3.63 -7.25 -3.74
C GLU A 101 -3.57 -7.25 -2.21
N VAL A 102 -4.73 -7.26 -1.57
CA VAL A 102 -4.87 -7.01 -0.13
C VAL A 102 -5.15 -8.30 0.62
N PHE A 103 -4.39 -8.51 1.72
CA PHE A 103 -4.51 -9.68 2.60
C PHE A 103 -4.61 -9.25 4.06
N LEU A 104 -5.48 -9.90 4.81
CA LEU A 104 -5.62 -9.74 6.25
C LEU A 104 -5.52 -11.11 6.93
N ASN A 105 -4.58 -11.26 7.86
CA ASN A 105 -4.37 -12.50 8.62
C ASN A 105 -4.26 -13.75 7.72
N GLY A 106 -3.64 -13.60 6.54
CA GLY A 106 -3.49 -14.66 5.54
C GLY A 106 -4.69 -14.84 4.60
N HIS A 107 -5.80 -14.15 4.82
CA HIS A 107 -6.96 -14.21 3.94
C HIS A 107 -6.90 -13.11 2.87
N ARG A 108 -7.04 -13.49 1.62
CA ARG A 108 -7.12 -12.55 0.51
C ARG A 108 -8.46 -11.82 0.56
N LEU A 109 -8.43 -10.49 0.71
CA LEU A 109 -9.62 -9.64 0.72
C LEU A 109 -10.06 -9.27 -0.69
N GLY A 110 -9.12 -8.94 -1.56
CA GLY A 110 -9.42 -8.54 -2.93
C GLY A 110 -8.27 -7.83 -3.62
N LEU A 111 -8.60 -7.26 -4.76
CA LEU A 111 -7.71 -6.55 -5.65
C LEU A 111 -8.23 -5.13 -5.87
N LEU A 112 -7.34 -4.15 -5.70
CA LEU A 112 -7.55 -2.77 -6.11
C LEU A 112 -6.70 -2.52 -7.35
N ASP A 113 -7.32 -2.17 -8.46
CA ASP A 113 -6.64 -1.95 -9.74
C ASP A 113 -7.05 -0.58 -10.30
N GLY A 114 -6.13 0.35 -10.24
CA GLY A 114 -6.31 1.73 -10.68
C GLY A 114 -5.92 2.75 -9.63
N PHE A 115 -5.20 3.81 -10.06
CA PHE A 115 -4.66 4.85 -9.19
C PHE A 115 -5.71 5.54 -8.31
N MET A 116 -6.92 5.76 -8.84
CA MET A 116 -8.02 6.45 -8.14
C MET A 116 -9.07 5.48 -7.57
N HIS A 117 -8.77 4.18 -7.57
CA HIS A 117 -9.71 3.18 -7.09
C HIS A 117 -9.62 3.04 -5.56
N ARG A 118 -10.72 3.35 -4.89
CA ARG A 118 -10.87 3.16 -3.44
C ARG A 118 -11.27 1.74 -3.12
N GLY A 119 -10.77 1.21 -2.00
CA GLY A 119 -11.14 -0.09 -1.47
C GLY A 119 -11.93 0.01 -0.18
N LYS A 120 -12.96 -0.81 -0.03
CA LYS A 120 -13.69 -1.01 1.21
C LYS A 120 -13.96 -2.51 1.38
N PHE A 121 -13.45 -3.08 2.45
CA PHE A 121 -13.54 -4.52 2.74
C PHE A 121 -14.22 -4.75 4.09
N ASP A 122 -15.25 -5.61 4.11
CA ASP A 122 -15.79 -6.12 5.36
C ASP A 122 -14.80 -7.14 5.95
N ILE A 123 -14.20 -6.79 7.06
CA ILE A 123 -13.20 -7.64 7.73
C ILE A 123 -13.71 -8.22 9.05
N THR A 124 -14.99 -8.07 9.34
CA THR A 124 -15.63 -8.45 10.62
C THR A 124 -15.32 -9.89 11.02
N ALA A 125 -15.43 -10.81 10.07
CA ALA A 125 -15.21 -12.24 10.32
C ALA A 125 -13.72 -12.66 10.35
N LEU A 126 -12.82 -11.79 9.91
CA LEU A 126 -11.40 -12.09 9.76
C LEU A 126 -10.50 -11.42 10.80
N ILE A 127 -11.06 -10.44 11.51
CA ILE A 127 -10.34 -9.66 12.50
C ILE A 127 -10.16 -10.44 13.80
N ASN A 128 -9.00 -10.32 14.42
CA ASN A 128 -8.77 -10.74 15.79
C ASN A 128 -9.03 -9.53 16.71
N PRO A 129 -10.17 -9.45 17.40
CA PRO A 129 -10.52 -8.28 18.20
C PRO A 129 -9.67 -8.13 19.47
N ALA A 130 -9.12 -9.22 19.99
CA ALA A 130 -8.32 -9.22 21.22
C ALA A 130 -6.82 -9.26 20.99
N GLY A 131 -6.37 -9.36 19.74
CA GLY A 131 -4.98 -9.54 19.40
C GLY A 131 -4.48 -8.63 18.29
N ARG A 132 -3.28 -8.95 17.82
CA ARG A 132 -2.70 -8.29 16.65
C ARG A 132 -3.26 -8.87 15.37
N ASN A 133 -3.43 -8.01 14.39
CA ASN A 133 -3.83 -8.34 13.04
C ASN A 133 -2.71 -7.95 12.08
N VAL A 134 -2.44 -8.80 11.10
CA VAL A 134 -1.42 -8.56 10.08
C VAL A 134 -2.12 -8.17 8.78
N LEU A 135 -1.85 -6.96 8.33
CA LEU A 135 -2.29 -6.46 7.02
C LEU A 135 -1.08 -6.47 6.07
N ALA A 136 -1.22 -7.16 4.96
CA ALA A 136 -0.22 -7.18 3.90
C ALA A 136 -0.83 -6.79 2.56
N VAL A 137 -0.09 -6.03 1.77
CA VAL A 137 -0.52 -5.57 0.45
C VAL A 137 0.61 -5.82 -0.54
N LEU A 138 0.34 -6.60 -1.58
CA LEU A 138 1.24 -6.74 -2.70
C LEU A 138 0.97 -5.62 -3.71
N VAL A 139 1.85 -4.64 -3.74
CA VAL A 139 1.79 -3.54 -4.70
C VAL A 139 2.57 -3.90 -5.95
N GLN A 140 1.89 -3.89 -7.08
CA GLN A 140 2.47 -4.19 -8.39
C GLN A 140 2.67 -2.90 -9.18
N THR A 141 3.89 -2.69 -9.64
CA THR A 141 4.26 -1.56 -10.49
C THR A 141 3.61 -1.71 -11.88
N PRO A 142 3.21 -0.61 -12.53
CA PRO A 142 2.79 -0.63 -13.93
C PRO A 142 3.90 -1.22 -14.80
N GLN A 143 3.57 -2.23 -15.61
CA GLN A 143 4.59 -3.07 -16.25
C GLN A 143 5.38 -2.40 -17.35
N HIS A 144 4.83 -1.39 -18.04
CA HIS A 144 5.57 -0.79 -19.15
C HIS A 144 5.14 0.65 -19.43
N PRO A 145 6.10 1.61 -19.42
CA PRO A 145 5.77 3.01 -19.68
C PRO A 145 5.11 3.22 -21.04
N MET A 146 5.68 2.64 -22.08
CA MET A 146 5.24 2.90 -23.45
C MET A 146 3.89 2.29 -23.81
N ALA A 147 3.55 1.14 -23.24
CA ALA A 147 2.27 0.47 -23.51
C ALA A 147 1.06 1.19 -22.88
N ASN A 148 1.29 2.20 -22.10
CA ASN A 148 0.27 2.78 -21.24
C ASN A 148 -0.12 4.22 -21.58
N PHE A 149 0.37 4.78 -22.67
CA PHE A 149 -0.01 6.14 -23.07
C PHE A 149 -1.53 6.33 -23.23
N ALA A 150 -2.26 5.27 -23.51
CA ALA A 150 -3.71 5.30 -23.57
C ALA A 150 -4.39 5.05 -22.21
N SER A 151 -3.64 4.77 -21.15
CA SER A 151 -4.19 4.52 -19.81
C SER A 151 -4.16 5.78 -18.97
N PRO A 152 -5.31 6.28 -18.49
CA PRO A 152 -5.36 7.41 -17.57
C PRO A 152 -4.54 7.18 -16.29
N THR A 153 -4.51 5.93 -15.81
CA THR A 153 -3.73 5.55 -14.63
C THR A 153 -2.23 5.72 -14.86
N TYR A 154 -1.74 5.39 -16.04
CA TYR A 154 -0.34 5.60 -16.37
C TYR A 154 0.02 7.08 -16.44
N ILE A 155 -0.81 7.89 -17.10
CA ILE A 155 -0.59 9.34 -17.19
C ILE A 155 -0.51 9.95 -15.80
N CYS A 156 -1.39 9.57 -14.89
CA CYS A 156 -1.37 10.05 -13.52
C CYS A 156 -0.11 9.62 -12.74
N SER A 157 0.47 8.48 -13.05
CA SER A 157 1.64 7.95 -12.35
C SER A 157 2.97 8.25 -13.03
N GLY A 158 2.96 8.45 -14.36
CA GLY A 158 4.16 8.72 -15.17
C GLY A 158 4.62 10.18 -15.13
N GLY A 159 3.76 11.10 -14.70
CA GLY A 159 4.02 12.54 -14.72
C GLY A 159 3.83 13.16 -16.11
N TRP A 160 4.43 14.35 -16.30
CA TRP A 160 4.34 15.13 -17.52
C TRP A 160 5.65 15.06 -18.31
N ASP A 161 5.66 15.39 -19.57
CA ASP A 161 6.82 15.32 -20.46
C ASP A 161 8.07 16.03 -19.94
N TRP A 162 7.87 17.09 -19.16
CA TRP A 162 8.97 17.89 -18.57
C TRP A 162 9.42 17.46 -17.17
N ILE A 163 8.77 16.41 -16.61
CA ILE A 163 9.16 15.85 -15.32
C ILE A 163 10.07 14.66 -15.57
N PRO A 164 11.19 14.52 -14.83
CA PRO A 164 12.02 13.35 -14.90
C PRO A 164 11.21 12.08 -14.60
N TYR A 165 11.62 10.98 -15.22
CA TYR A 165 11.03 9.68 -14.91
C TYR A 165 11.09 9.38 -13.42
N VAL A 166 9.92 9.11 -12.84
CA VAL A 166 9.83 8.79 -11.41
C VAL A 166 10.04 7.29 -11.22
N PRO A 167 11.02 6.88 -10.38
CA PRO A 167 11.29 5.47 -10.12
C PRO A 167 10.05 4.72 -9.65
N GLY A 168 9.76 3.56 -10.30
CA GLY A 168 8.59 2.75 -10.01
C GLY A 168 7.24 3.42 -10.31
N LEU A 169 7.23 4.51 -11.11
CA LEU A 169 6.00 5.20 -11.53
C LEU A 169 5.07 5.54 -10.35
N ASN A 170 5.61 6.02 -9.25
CA ASN A 170 4.89 6.33 -8.02
C ASN A 170 4.15 5.13 -7.38
N SER A 171 4.63 3.90 -7.59
CA SER A 171 4.04 2.72 -6.95
C SER A 171 4.08 2.83 -5.43
N GLY A 172 2.98 2.50 -4.78
CA GLY A 172 2.86 2.52 -3.34
C GLY A 172 1.42 2.59 -2.84
N ILE A 173 1.26 2.70 -1.54
CA ILE A 173 -0.01 3.03 -0.89
C ILE A 173 -0.07 4.55 -0.81
N THR A 174 -0.71 5.16 -1.79
CA THR A 174 -0.58 6.60 -2.09
C THR A 174 -1.54 7.48 -1.32
N ASP A 175 -2.51 6.88 -0.63
CA ASP A 175 -3.44 7.60 0.23
C ASP A 175 -3.74 6.80 1.51
N LYS A 176 -4.63 7.30 2.35
CA LYS A 176 -4.91 6.81 3.69
C LYS A 176 -5.41 5.38 3.70
N VAL A 177 -4.97 4.62 4.70
CA VAL A 177 -5.52 3.33 5.11
C VAL A 177 -6.08 3.48 6.51
N PHE A 178 -7.33 3.09 6.72
CA PHE A 178 -7.98 3.24 8.03
C PHE A 178 -9.08 2.22 8.26
N LEU A 179 -9.46 2.06 9.52
CA LEU A 179 -10.60 1.27 9.93
C LEU A 179 -11.80 2.17 10.21
N SER A 180 -13.00 1.68 9.94
CA SER A 180 -14.25 2.21 10.48
C SER A 180 -15.12 1.09 10.99
N ASN A 181 -16.09 1.43 11.82
CA ASN A 181 -17.10 0.50 12.28
C ASN A 181 -18.51 1.05 12.03
N SER A 182 -19.46 0.17 11.87
CA SER A 182 -20.86 0.52 11.66
C SER A 182 -21.80 -0.51 12.27
N GLY A 183 -23.06 -0.14 12.44
CA GLY A 183 -24.13 -1.09 12.67
C GLY A 183 -24.38 -1.99 11.44
N PRO A 184 -25.47 -2.78 11.47
CA PRO A 184 -25.81 -3.69 10.38
C PRO A 184 -26.19 -2.97 9.09
N VAL A 185 -26.54 -1.68 9.18
CA VAL A 185 -26.92 -0.85 8.04
C VAL A 185 -25.91 0.28 7.88
N THR A 186 -25.42 0.47 6.67
CA THR A 186 -24.53 1.57 6.25
C THR A 186 -25.18 2.37 5.14
N LEU A 187 -25.06 3.70 5.20
CA LEU A 187 -25.39 4.58 4.10
C LEU A 187 -24.09 4.90 3.33
N GLU A 188 -24.10 4.66 2.04
CA GLU A 188 -22.93 4.91 1.17
C GLU A 188 -23.32 5.95 0.12
N ASP A 189 -22.43 6.96 -0.07
CA ASP A 189 -22.51 7.99 -1.09
C ASP A 189 -23.93 8.59 -1.26
N PRO A 190 -24.56 9.14 -0.20
CA PRO A 190 -25.92 9.65 -0.29
C PRO A 190 -25.97 10.82 -1.28
N TRP A 191 -26.86 10.73 -2.25
CA TRP A 191 -27.13 11.80 -3.18
C TRP A 191 -28.44 12.50 -2.81
N ILE A 192 -28.31 13.74 -2.35
CA ILE A 192 -29.46 14.60 -2.02
C ILE A 192 -29.74 15.46 -3.27
N ARG A 193 -30.96 15.38 -3.76
CA ARG A 193 -31.48 16.21 -4.85
C ARG A 193 -32.41 17.28 -4.29
#